data_5ec269db931d2442a4fee9d3cf001636
#
_entry.id   5ec269db931d2442a4fee9d3cf001636
#
_cell.length_a   1.000
_cell.length_b   1.000
_cell.length_c   1.000
_cell.angle_alpha   90.00
_cell.angle_beta   90.00
_cell.angle_gamma   90.00
#
_symmetry.space_group_name_H-M   'P 1'
#
loop_
_entity.id
_entity.type
_entity.pdbx_description
1 polymer ?
#
loop_
_entity_poly.entity_id
_entity_poly.type
_entity_poly.pdbx_seq_one_letter_code
_entity_poly.pdbx_strand_id
1 'polypeptide(L)'
;MSRFLDPPKAGKPLAEDKVDKTYKAMRTKVFLGAFFGYAAYYLVRKNLSLAAPDMIHDGIIDAGKAGLAMSAVSIAYAFSKFIMGSVSDRSDARKFLCVGLVLSALTMILTGLIPFGTNTAVNTVIIFTLMLVVGWLSGFGWPPCGRI
;
A
#
# COMPACT_ATOMS: atom_id res chain seq x y z
N MET A 1 -14.66 10.12 -11.17
CA MET A 1 -14.37 9.20 -10.06
C MET A 1 -15.46 8.14 -10.04
N SER A 2 -15.10 6.88 -9.87
CA SER A 2 -16.08 5.79 -9.96
C SER A 2 -17.00 5.82 -8.74
N ARG A 3 -18.31 5.61 -8.95
CA ARG A 3 -19.35 5.47 -7.88
C ARG A 3 -18.95 4.49 -6.75
N PHE A 4 -18.00 3.61 -7.02
CA PHE A 4 -17.51 2.60 -6.06
C PHE A 4 -16.75 3.20 -4.87
N LEU A 5 -16.04 4.30 -5.09
CA LEU A 5 -15.23 4.96 -4.05
C LEU A 5 -15.94 6.13 -3.36
N ASP A 6 -17.20 6.42 -3.75
CA ASP A 6 -17.93 7.50 -3.13
C ASP A 6 -18.11 7.26 -1.62
N PRO A 7 -18.02 8.32 -0.79
CA PRO A 7 -18.20 8.20 0.65
C PRO A 7 -19.61 7.70 0.97
N PRO A 8 -19.76 6.88 2.03
CA PRO A 8 -21.08 6.39 2.43
C PRO A 8 -21.96 7.55 2.85
N LYS A 9 -23.26 7.45 2.52
CA LYS A 9 -24.26 8.42 2.98
C LYS A 9 -24.31 8.43 4.51
N ALA A 10 -24.55 9.62 5.10
CA ALA A 10 -24.74 9.74 6.54
C ALA A 10 -25.84 8.80 7.02
N GLY A 11 -25.53 7.99 8.02
CA GLY A 11 -26.49 7.09 8.67
C GLY A 11 -27.54 7.85 9.48
N LYS A 12 -28.63 7.20 9.81
CA LYS A 12 -29.63 7.74 10.75
C LYS A 12 -28.99 7.93 12.14
N PRO A 13 -29.28 9.02 12.86
CA PRO A 13 -28.79 9.17 14.23
C PRO A 13 -29.27 8.01 15.10
N LEU A 14 -28.38 7.48 15.92
CA LEU A 14 -28.70 6.45 16.90
C LEU A 14 -29.40 7.07 18.12
N ALA A 15 -30.25 6.28 18.79
CA ALA A 15 -30.82 6.66 20.07
C ALA A 15 -29.71 6.83 21.12
N GLU A 16 -29.81 7.83 22.00
CA GLU A 16 -28.76 8.23 22.93
C GLU A 16 -28.28 7.09 23.84
N ASP A 17 -29.20 6.20 24.27
CA ASP A 17 -28.94 5.03 25.11
C ASP A 17 -28.04 3.98 24.46
N LYS A 18 -27.96 3.95 23.12
CA LYS A 18 -27.17 2.97 22.34
C LYS A 18 -25.84 3.51 21.82
N VAL A 19 -25.62 4.82 21.91
CA VAL A 19 -24.45 5.47 21.34
C VAL A 19 -23.16 4.91 21.95
N ASP A 20 -23.03 4.88 23.27
CA ASP A 20 -21.80 4.47 23.97
C ASP A 20 -21.42 3.02 23.70
N LYS A 21 -22.40 2.12 23.72
CA LYS A 21 -22.16 0.70 23.46
C LYS A 21 -21.75 0.45 22.03
N THR A 22 -22.43 1.08 21.08
CA THR A 22 -22.11 0.96 19.67
C THR A 22 -20.74 1.60 19.36
N TYR A 23 -20.46 2.76 19.92
CA TYR A 23 -19.18 3.43 19.76
C TYR A 23 -18.00 2.55 20.23
N LYS A 24 -18.08 1.98 21.43
CA LYS A 24 -17.01 1.10 21.95
C LYS A 24 -16.77 -0.12 21.04
N ALA A 25 -17.84 -0.77 20.58
CA ALA A 25 -17.73 -1.91 19.70
C ALA A 25 -17.17 -1.54 18.31
N MET A 26 -17.63 -0.44 17.75
CA MET A 26 -17.16 0.03 16.45
C MET A 26 -15.70 0.51 16.50
N ARG A 27 -15.31 1.23 17.55
CA ARG A 27 -13.94 1.71 17.75
C ARG A 27 -12.92 0.58 17.70
N THR A 28 -13.17 -0.52 18.40
CA THR A 28 -12.24 -1.67 18.40
C THR A 28 -12.16 -2.33 17.03
N LYS A 29 -13.28 -2.53 16.35
CA LYS A 29 -13.31 -3.11 15.00
C LYS A 29 -12.56 -2.25 14.00
N VAL A 30 -12.79 -0.95 14.03
CA VAL A 30 -12.15 0.02 13.14
C VAL A 30 -10.65 0.08 13.41
N PHE A 31 -10.25 0.15 14.68
CA PHE A 31 -8.84 0.16 15.07
C PHE A 31 -8.11 -1.11 14.58
N LEU A 32 -8.66 -2.28 14.84
CA LEU A 32 -8.06 -3.54 14.39
C LEU A 32 -8.00 -3.62 12.86
N GLY A 33 -9.07 -3.20 12.17
CA GLY A 33 -9.08 -3.18 10.70
C GLY A 33 -8.01 -2.25 10.12
N ALA A 34 -7.88 -1.05 10.65
CA ALA A 34 -6.83 -0.10 10.24
C ALA A 34 -5.43 -0.63 10.58
N PHE A 35 -5.23 -1.18 11.77
CA PHE A 35 -3.96 -1.73 12.23
C PHE A 35 -3.48 -2.88 11.33
N PHE A 36 -4.31 -3.91 11.13
CA PHE A 36 -3.94 -5.05 10.29
C PHE A 36 -3.84 -4.67 8.82
N GLY A 37 -4.72 -3.81 8.32
CA GLY A 37 -4.65 -3.30 6.96
C GLY A 37 -3.33 -2.55 6.71
N TYR A 38 -2.92 -1.68 7.62
CA TYR A 38 -1.67 -0.94 7.49
C TYR A 38 -0.44 -1.83 7.69
N ALA A 39 -0.48 -2.79 8.63
CA ALA A 39 0.58 -3.78 8.80
C ALA A 39 0.81 -4.60 7.51
N ALA A 40 -0.27 -4.98 6.82
CA ALA A 40 -0.18 -5.69 5.55
C ALA A 40 0.56 -4.86 4.47
N TYR A 41 0.40 -3.54 4.42
CA TYR A 41 1.19 -2.68 3.54
C TYR A 41 2.69 -2.76 3.83
N TYR A 42 3.09 -2.86 5.09
CA TYR A 42 4.50 -3.03 5.44
C TYR A 42 5.05 -4.38 4.96
N LEU A 43 4.28 -5.45 5.09
CA LEU A 43 4.67 -6.77 4.56
C LEU A 43 4.91 -6.70 3.05
N VAL A 44 3.99 -6.12 2.30
CA VAL A 44 4.13 -5.98 0.84
C VAL A 44 5.35 -5.12 0.49
N ARG A 45 5.53 -3.97 1.14
CA ARG A 45 6.59 -3.01 0.82
C ARG A 45 8.00 -3.49 1.16
N LYS A 46 8.14 -4.37 2.16
CA LYS A 46 9.44 -4.86 2.62
C LYS A 46 9.92 -6.14 1.91
N ASN A 47 9.11 -6.74 1.06
CA ASN A 47 9.47 -7.98 0.36
C ASN A 47 10.77 -7.87 -0.44
N LEU A 48 11.00 -6.77 -1.16
CA LEU A 48 12.24 -6.59 -1.90
C LEU A 48 13.46 -6.61 -0.98
N SER A 49 13.37 -6.01 0.22
CA SER A 49 14.48 -6.00 1.18
C SER A 49 14.83 -7.40 1.67
N LEU A 50 13.86 -8.31 1.72
CA LEU A 50 14.06 -9.71 2.09
C LEU A 50 14.62 -10.53 0.92
N ALA A 51 14.16 -10.28 -0.30
CA ALA A 51 14.60 -10.98 -1.50
C ALA A 51 15.95 -10.47 -2.06
N ALA A 52 16.36 -9.25 -1.72
CA ALA A 52 17.55 -8.61 -2.29
C ALA A 52 18.85 -9.43 -2.09
N PRO A 53 19.14 -10.05 -0.94
CA PRO A 53 20.35 -10.87 -0.78
C PRO A 53 20.40 -12.02 -1.79
N ASP A 54 19.30 -12.75 -1.97
CA ASP A 54 19.21 -13.87 -2.91
C ASP A 54 19.35 -13.40 -4.35
N MET A 55 18.68 -12.30 -4.69
CA MET A 55 18.77 -11.70 -6.04
C MET A 55 20.18 -11.20 -6.38
N ILE A 56 20.93 -10.74 -5.40
CA ILE A 56 22.35 -10.33 -5.55
C ILE A 56 23.22 -11.58 -5.71
N HIS A 57 23.01 -12.60 -4.90
CA HIS A 57 23.72 -13.85 -4.98
C HIS A 57 23.55 -14.54 -6.34
N ASP A 58 22.35 -14.53 -6.88
CA ASP A 58 21.99 -15.12 -8.18
C ASP A 58 22.40 -14.23 -9.38
N GLY A 59 23.00 -13.06 -9.13
CA GLY A 59 23.47 -12.16 -10.17
C GLY A 59 22.35 -11.43 -10.94
N ILE A 60 21.12 -11.46 -10.44
CA ILE A 60 19.96 -10.78 -11.06
C ILE A 60 20.13 -9.27 -11.00
N ILE A 61 20.64 -8.76 -9.88
CA ILE A 61 20.86 -7.33 -9.63
C ILE A 61 22.11 -7.18 -8.75
N ASP A 62 22.83 -6.07 -8.88
CA ASP A 62 23.93 -5.76 -7.95
C ASP A 62 23.44 -4.97 -6.71
N ALA A 63 24.26 -4.96 -5.65
CA ALA A 63 23.91 -4.34 -4.37
C ALA A 63 23.57 -2.85 -4.48
N GLY A 64 24.30 -2.10 -5.31
CA GLY A 64 24.05 -0.67 -5.53
C GLY A 64 22.69 -0.42 -6.18
N LYS A 65 22.35 -1.21 -7.19
CA LYS A 65 21.08 -1.12 -7.91
C LYS A 65 19.90 -1.61 -7.04
N ALA A 66 20.11 -2.64 -6.20
CA ALA A 66 19.12 -3.05 -5.20
C ALA A 66 18.81 -1.90 -4.22
N GLY A 67 19.82 -1.19 -3.75
CA GLY A 67 19.66 0.00 -2.91
C GLY A 67 18.87 1.12 -3.62
N LEU A 68 19.14 1.36 -4.91
CA LEU A 68 18.38 2.32 -5.71
C LEU A 68 16.90 1.93 -5.83
N ALA A 69 16.60 0.64 -6.08
CA ALA A 69 15.24 0.16 -6.16
C ALA A 69 14.47 0.31 -4.83
N MET A 70 15.13 0.05 -3.70
CA MET A 70 14.56 0.29 -2.37
C MET A 70 14.29 1.77 -2.11
N SER A 71 15.19 2.66 -2.55
CA SER A 71 15.02 4.11 -2.45
C SER A 71 13.85 4.60 -3.30
N ALA A 72 13.63 4.00 -4.47
CA ALA A 72 12.50 4.30 -5.35
C ALA A 72 11.15 4.11 -4.64
N VAL A 73 10.99 3.04 -3.87
CA VAL A 73 9.79 2.81 -3.04
C VAL A 73 9.54 3.97 -2.09
N SER A 74 10.58 4.43 -1.39
CA SER A 74 10.47 5.49 -0.38
C SER A 74 10.13 6.84 -1.00
N ILE A 75 10.76 7.18 -2.12
CA ILE A 75 10.53 8.42 -2.85
C ILE A 75 9.11 8.44 -3.43
N ALA A 76 8.71 7.38 -4.14
CA ALA A 76 7.36 7.26 -4.71
C ALA A 76 6.28 7.32 -3.63
N TYR A 77 6.50 6.66 -2.49
CA TYR A 77 5.61 6.70 -1.33
C TYR A 77 5.45 8.12 -0.77
N ALA A 78 6.56 8.87 -0.63
CA ALA A 78 6.52 10.23 -0.11
C ALA A 78 5.63 11.13 -0.99
N PHE A 79 5.84 11.14 -2.31
CA PHE A 79 5.01 11.91 -3.24
C PHE A 79 3.56 11.43 -3.27
N SER A 80 3.35 10.11 -3.35
CA SER A 80 2.01 9.53 -3.38
C SER A 80 1.19 9.92 -2.16
N LYS A 81 1.79 9.97 -0.98
CA LYS A 81 1.12 10.30 0.27
C LYS A 81 0.44 11.67 0.24
N PHE A 82 1.09 12.68 -0.37
CA PHE A 82 0.50 14.01 -0.52
C PHE A 82 -0.72 13.98 -1.45
N ILE A 83 -0.58 13.35 -2.61
CA ILE A 83 -1.66 13.31 -3.62
C ILE A 83 -2.81 12.44 -3.11
N MET A 84 -2.50 11.26 -2.57
CA MET A 84 -3.50 10.31 -2.09
C MET A 84 -4.21 10.81 -0.83
N GLY A 85 -3.62 11.72 -0.05
CA GLY A 85 -4.30 12.44 1.02
C GLY A 85 -5.54 13.14 0.52
N SER A 86 -5.38 14.01 -0.48
CA SER A 86 -6.50 14.76 -1.08
C SER A 86 -7.56 13.87 -1.74
N VAL A 87 -7.14 12.76 -2.35
CA VAL A 87 -8.06 11.80 -2.98
C VAL A 87 -8.82 11.00 -1.92
N SER A 88 -8.12 10.57 -0.86
CA SER A 88 -8.72 9.85 0.28
C SER A 88 -9.80 10.69 0.97
N ASP A 89 -9.61 12.02 1.07
CA ASP A 89 -10.57 12.93 1.72
C ASP A 89 -11.94 12.96 1.01
N ARG A 90 -11.98 12.61 -0.25
CA ARG A 90 -13.18 12.57 -1.08
C ARG A 90 -13.68 11.15 -1.36
N SER A 91 -13.11 10.15 -0.70
CA SER A 91 -13.36 8.73 -0.96
C SER A 91 -13.77 7.98 0.30
N ASP A 92 -14.38 6.79 0.13
CA ASP A 92 -14.61 5.84 1.22
C ASP A 92 -13.27 5.29 1.70
N ALA A 93 -12.85 5.69 2.91
CA ALA A 93 -11.56 5.36 3.47
C ALA A 93 -11.28 3.84 3.54
N ARG A 94 -12.30 3.03 3.83
CA ARG A 94 -12.17 1.56 3.94
C ARG A 94 -11.88 0.94 2.58
N LYS A 95 -12.67 1.29 1.58
CA LYS A 95 -12.49 0.78 0.21
C LYS A 95 -11.18 1.26 -0.39
N PHE A 96 -10.82 2.51 -0.13
CA PHE A 96 -9.59 3.11 -0.60
C PHE A 96 -8.35 2.36 -0.08
N LEU A 97 -8.32 2.05 1.22
CA LEU A 97 -7.26 1.26 1.84
C LEU A 97 -7.17 -0.14 1.23
N CYS A 98 -8.30 -0.84 1.08
CA CYS A 98 -8.32 -2.19 0.51
C CYS A 98 -7.87 -2.21 -0.95
N VAL A 99 -8.33 -1.27 -1.77
CA VAL A 99 -7.95 -1.19 -3.20
C VAL A 99 -6.44 -0.98 -3.33
N GLY A 100 -5.87 -0.03 -2.60
CA GLY A 100 -4.44 0.21 -2.64
C GLY A 100 -3.61 -1.01 -2.18
N LEU A 101 -4.06 -1.72 -1.15
CA LEU A 101 -3.40 -2.93 -0.67
C LEU A 101 -3.43 -4.06 -1.70
N VAL A 102 -4.60 -4.32 -2.30
CA VAL A 102 -4.75 -5.35 -3.34
C VAL A 102 -3.87 -5.04 -4.55
N LEU A 103 -3.88 -3.79 -5.03
CA LEU A 103 -3.04 -3.38 -6.16
C LEU A 103 -1.54 -3.51 -5.84
N SER A 104 -1.13 -3.13 -4.63
CA SER A 104 0.26 -3.30 -4.19
C SER A 104 0.67 -4.77 -4.13
N ALA A 105 -0.20 -5.64 -3.60
CA ALA A 105 0.05 -7.07 -3.52
C ALA A 105 0.14 -7.70 -4.92
N LEU A 106 -0.77 -7.33 -5.84
CA LEU A 106 -0.72 -7.80 -7.22
C LEU A 106 0.58 -7.37 -7.93
N THR A 107 1.03 -6.14 -7.71
CA THR A 107 2.30 -5.66 -8.28
C THR A 107 3.49 -6.47 -7.74
N MET A 108 3.49 -6.82 -6.44
CA MET A 108 4.55 -7.66 -5.87
C MET A 108 4.51 -9.09 -6.40
N ILE A 109 3.33 -9.68 -6.54
CA ILE A 109 3.17 -11.01 -7.17
C ILE A 109 3.69 -10.96 -8.61
N LEU A 110 3.32 -9.93 -9.37
CA LEU A 110 3.81 -9.73 -10.73
C LEU A 110 5.36 -9.65 -10.76
N THR A 111 5.96 -8.92 -9.82
CA THR A 111 7.42 -8.84 -9.69
C THR A 111 8.06 -10.22 -9.51
N GLY A 112 7.47 -11.08 -8.68
CA GLY A 112 7.96 -12.42 -8.43
C GLY A 112 7.73 -13.41 -9.59
N LEU A 113 6.78 -13.13 -10.49
CA LEU A 113 6.48 -13.98 -11.65
C LEU A 113 7.32 -13.62 -12.88
N ILE A 114 8.00 -12.49 -12.90
CA ILE A 114 8.81 -12.09 -14.04
C ILE A 114 10.07 -12.95 -14.11
N PRO A 115 10.30 -13.65 -15.23
CA PRO A 115 11.55 -14.36 -15.44
C PRO A 115 12.69 -13.36 -15.68
N PHE A 116 13.54 -13.17 -14.70
CA PHE A 116 14.69 -12.29 -14.82
C PHE A 116 15.74 -12.97 -15.76
N GLY A 117 16.18 -12.21 -16.77
CA GLY A 117 17.20 -12.66 -17.69
C GLY A 117 18.63 -12.43 -17.17
N THR A 118 19.61 -12.76 -17.99
CA THR A 118 21.03 -12.56 -17.69
C THR A 118 21.47 -11.08 -17.76
N ASN A 119 20.65 -10.21 -18.33
CA ASN A 119 20.99 -8.80 -18.48
C ASN A 119 20.60 -8.00 -17.22
N THR A 120 21.56 -7.79 -16.35
CA THR A 120 21.39 -7.07 -15.09
C THR A 120 20.85 -5.63 -15.26
N ALA A 121 21.15 -4.96 -16.38
CA ALA A 121 20.65 -3.62 -16.63
C ALA A 121 19.12 -3.62 -16.89
N VAL A 122 18.64 -4.56 -17.69
CA VAL A 122 17.21 -4.73 -17.97
C VAL A 122 16.46 -5.13 -16.69
N ASN A 123 16.98 -6.09 -15.94
CA ASN A 123 16.41 -6.50 -14.66
C ASN A 123 16.28 -5.31 -13.71
N THR A 124 17.32 -4.48 -13.62
CA THR A 124 17.31 -3.27 -12.78
C THR A 124 16.18 -2.32 -13.15
N VAL A 125 16.00 -2.02 -14.44
CA VAL A 125 14.95 -1.12 -14.91
C VAL A 125 13.56 -1.68 -14.56
N ILE A 126 13.35 -2.97 -14.78
CA ILE A 126 12.08 -3.64 -14.45
C ILE A 126 11.80 -3.55 -12.96
N ILE A 127 12.75 -3.96 -12.12
CA ILE A 127 12.60 -3.95 -10.66
C ILE A 127 12.38 -2.52 -10.16
N PHE A 128 13.18 -1.56 -10.63
CA PHE A 128 13.05 -0.16 -10.24
C PHE A 128 11.66 0.40 -10.58
N THR A 129 11.15 0.15 -11.78
CA THR A 129 9.83 0.61 -12.22
C THR A 129 8.72 -0.01 -11.38
N LEU A 130 8.77 -1.32 -11.14
CA LEU A 130 7.78 -2.00 -10.30
C LEU A 130 7.83 -1.51 -8.86
N MET A 131 9.01 -1.23 -8.34
CA MET A 131 9.15 -0.68 -6.99
C MET A 131 8.64 0.76 -6.88
N LEU A 132 8.77 1.58 -7.92
CA LEU A 132 8.11 2.89 -7.99
C LEU A 132 6.58 2.73 -7.90
N VAL A 133 6.02 1.77 -8.63
CA VAL A 133 4.57 1.49 -8.59
C VAL A 133 4.14 1.02 -7.20
N VAL A 134 4.86 0.08 -6.57
CA VAL A 134 4.58 -0.38 -5.20
C VAL A 134 4.66 0.78 -4.20
N GLY A 135 5.68 1.62 -4.32
CA GLY A 135 5.81 2.82 -3.49
C GLY A 135 4.63 3.76 -3.64
N TRP A 136 4.23 4.02 -4.88
CA TRP A 136 3.07 4.86 -5.18
C TRP A 136 1.77 4.30 -4.60
N LEU A 137 1.48 3.02 -4.83
CA LEU A 137 0.30 2.34 -4.31
C LEU A 137 0.31 2.26 -2.77
N SER A 138 1.48 2.18 -2.15
CA SER A 138 1.61 2.20 -0.69
C SER A 138 1.14 3.51 -0.06
N GLY A 139 1.10 4.60 -0.82
CA GLY A 139 0.53 5.88 -0.39
C GLY A 139 -0.97 5.86 -0.12
N PHE A 140 -1.69 4.86 -0.61
CA PHE A 140 -3.11 4.63 -0.30
C PHE A 140 -3.36 4.20 1.15
N GLY A 141 -2.34 3.70 1.86
CA GLY A 141 -2.51 3.12 3.19
C GLY A 141 -2.69 4.14 4.31
N TRP A 142 -1.83 5.15 4.37
CA TRP A 142 -1.79 6.08 5.51
C TRP A 142 -2.98 7.04 5.61
N PRO A 143 -3.39 7.78 4.55
CA PRO A 143 -4.43 8.78 4.67
C PRO A 143 -5.78 8.23 5.17
N PRO A 144 -6.25 7.05 4.70
CA PRO A 144 -7.49 6.47 5.21
C PRO A 144 -7.42 6.11 6.69
N CYS A 145 -6.26 5.64 7.19
CA CYS A 145 -6.12 5.26 8.61
C CYS A 145 -6.33 6.44 9.57
N GLY A 146 -6.04 7.66 9.15
CA GLY A 146 -6.28 8.86 9.94
C GLY A 146 -7.74 9.33 9.95
N ARG A 147 -8.61 8.77 9.07
CA ARG A 147 -10.02 9.15 8.92
C ARG A 147 -11.02 8.10 9.39
N ILE A 148 -10.57 6.86 9.56
CA ILE A 148 -11.39 5.77 10.05
C ILE A 148 -11.46 5.83 11.57
#